data_ff072eab03b14f5025e6dac8adc1775c
#
_entry.id   ff072eab03b14f5025e6dac8adc1775c
#
_cell.length_a   1.000
_cell.length_b   1.000
_cell.length_c   1.000
_cell.angle_alpha   90.00
_cell.angle_beta   90.00
_cell.angle_gamma   90.00
#
_symmetry.space_group_name_H-M   'P 1'
#
loop_
_entity.id
_entity.type
_entity.pdbx_description
1 polymer ?
#
loop_
_entity_poly.entity_id
_entity_poly.type
_entity_poly.pdbx_seq_one_letter_code
_entity_poly.pdbx_strand_id
1 'polypeptide(L)'
;MYKRQAVPAILAGIITNTGLYTVNLAVMGFSSNVPMLKTKTVFTAAQGIFGESAPYKLIVAALVTVVVCALLIAFLGTRLGLSIRATGDNPDMVRASSINTAFTITVGLCIANAMTALSGAVLAQYQRSADINLGTGMVVIGLASLIIGETLFGRGGMWVKAVAAVAGSVIYRFIIALALRANVPSECLKLISAVIVALAIAAPALKAKADFRRRRANAQKGGARHA
;
A
#
# COMPACT_ATOMS: atom_id res chain seq x y z
N MET A 1 -12.47 -1.34 22.64
CA MET A 1 -11.38 -0.69 23.35
C MET A 1 -11.26 0.81 23.07
N TYR A 2 -11.58 1.28 21.87
CA TYR A 2 -11.42 2.67 21.43
C TYR A 2 -12.11 3.77 22.25
N LYS A 3 -13.22 3.47 22.89
CA LYS A 3 -13.99 4.46 23.70
C LYS A 3 -13.69 4.45 25.19
N ARG A 4 -12.92 3.49 25.70
CA ARG A 4 -12.64 3.42 27.15
C ARG A 4 -11.33 4.06 27.61
N GLN A 5 -10.36 4.23 26.70
CA GLN A 5 -9.02 4.71 27.09
C GLN A 5 -8.56 6.01 26.43
N ALA A 6 -9.37 6.64 25.57
CA ALA A 6 -9.06 7.93 24.90
C ALA A 6 -7.65 8.00 24.24
N VAL A 7 -7.01 6.84 23.94
CA VAL A 7 -5.71 6.82 23.29
C VAL A 7 -5.91 6.99 21.79
N PRO A 8 -5.33 8.02 21.15
CA PRO A 8 -5.40 8.19 19.70
C PRO A 8 -4.79 6.98 18.99
N ALA A 9 -5.41 6.55 17.89
CA ALA A 9 -4.95 5.40 17.09
C ALA A 9 -3.49 5.54 16.62
N ILE A 10 -3.10 6.76 16.29
CA ILE A 10 -1.73 7.08 15.86
C ILE A 10 -0.74 6.81 17.01
N LEU A 11 -1.07 7.24 18.22
CA LEU A 11 -0.20 7.02 19.39
C LEU A 11 -0.06 5.54 19.72
N ALA A 12 -1.17 4.77 19.67
CA ALA A 12 -1.13 3.33 19.86
C ALA A 12 -0.25 2.64 18.80
N GLY A 13 -0.34 3.07 17.53
CA GLY A 13 0.52 2.59 16.45
C GLY A 13 2.00 2.87 16.67
N ILE A 14 2.36 4.08 17.13
CA ILE A 14 3.74 4.46 17.40
C ILE A 14 4.32 3.60 18.54
N ILE A 15 3.58 3.45 19.65
CA ILE A 15 4.00 2.64 20.81
C ILE A 15 4.23 1.17 20.37
N THR A 16 3.29 0.60 19.62
CA THR A 16 3.40 -0.77 19.12
C THR A 16 4.60 -0.95 18.19
N ASN A 17 4.81 -0.01 17.27
CA ASN A 17 5.95 -0.04 16.35
C ASN A 17 7.29 0.02 17.09
N THR A 18 7.40 0.90 18.09
CA THR A 18 8.62 1.03 18.90
C THR A 18 8.88 -0.24 19.73
N GLY A 19 7.83 -0.83 20.32
CA GLY A 19 7.96 -2.09 21.05
C GLY A 19 8.38 -3.26 20.15
N LEU A 20 7.74 -3.40 18.98
CA LEU A 20 8.07 -4.42 18.01
C LEU A 20 9.46 -4.28 17.40
N TYR A 21 9.99 -3.06 17.31
CA TYR A 21 11.35 -2.83 16.83
C TYR A 21 12.37 -3.60 17.68
N THR A 22 12.27 -3.50 19.01
CA THR A 22 13.18 -4.20 19.93
C THR A 22 13.00 -5.71 19.87
N VAL A 23 11.76 -6.20 19.73
CA VAL A 23 11.48 -7.63 19.57
C VAL A 23 12.10 -8.15 18.27
N ASN A 24 11.93 -7.45 17.17
CA ASN A 24 12.53 -7.81 15.89
C ASN A 24 14.06 -7.83 15.96
N LEU A 25 14.65 -6.82 16.62
CA LEU A 25 16.10 -6.75 16.82
C LEU A 25 16.62 -7.94 17.64
N ALA A 26 15.91 -8.34 18.69
CA ALA A 26 16.25 -9.51 19.50
C ALA A 26 16.17 -10.80 18.68
N VAL A 27 15.11 -10.98 17.86
CA VAL A 27 14.98 -12.15 16.96
C VAL A 27 16.09 -12.19 15.92
N MET A 28 16.56 -11.03 15.45
CA MET A 28 17.68 -10.91 14.50
C MET A 28 19.06 -11.03 15.16
N GLY A 29 19.13 -11.40 16.45
CA GLY A 29 20.40 -11.53 17.17
C GLY A 29 21.11 -10.21 17.43
N PHE A 30 20.36 -9.12 17.65
CA PHE A 30 20.85 -7.76 17.85
C PHE A 30 21.69 -7.21 16.67
N SER A 31 21.49 -7.79 15.48
CA SER A 31 22.08 -7.29 14.23
C SER A 31 21.03 -6.55 13.42
N SER A 32 21.35 -5.35 12.94
CA SER A 32 20.42 -4.57 12.10
C SER A 32 20.21 -5.14 10.71
N ASN A 33 21.17 -5.97 10.23
CA ASN A 33 21.11 -6.61 8.93
C ASN A 33 21.61 -8.06 9.03
N VAL A 34 20.79 -9.02 8.61
CA VAL A 34 21.09 -10.45 8.60
C VAL A 34 21.16 -10.94 7.15
N PRO A 35 22.34 -11.36 6.65
CA PRO A 35 22.48 -11.90 5.31
C PRO A 35 21.90 -13.31 5.22
N MET A 36 21.06 -13.58 4.21
CA MET A 36 20.42 -14.87 3.95
C MET A 36 21.06 -15.63 2.79
N LEU A 37 22.38 -15.47 2.59
CA LEU A 37 23.10 -16.05 1.45
C LEU A 37 23.15 -17.58 1.43
N LYS A 38 23.12 -18.22 2.62
CA LYS A 38 23.20 -19.69 2.77
C LYS A 38 21.83 -20.36 2.88
N THR A 39 20.73 -19.62 2.91
CA THR A 39 19.39 -20.16 3.07
C THR A 39 18.72 -20.42 1.73
N LYS A 40 18.00 -21.54 1.61
CA LYS A 40 17.14 -21.80 0.46
C LYS A 40 15.93 -20.87 0.52
N THR A 41 15.79 -19.98 -0.43
CA THR A 41 14.66 -19.08 -0.57
C THR A 41 13.69 -19.60 -1.63
N VAL A 42 12.44 -19.10 -1.64
CA VAL A 42 11.47 -19.44 -2.69
C VAL A 42 12.04 -19.12 -4.07
N PHE A 43 12.82 -18.04 -4.20
CA PHE A 43 13.47 -17.66 -5.45
C PHE A 43 14.58 -18.63 -5.86
N THR A 44 15.36 -19.18 -4.91
CA THR A 44 16.38 -20.19 -5.24
C THR A 44 15.76 -21.53 -5.58
N ALA A 45 14.64 -21.90 -4.96
CA ALA A 45 13.89 -23.10 -5.32
C ALA A 45 13.30 -22.98 -6.74
N ALA A 46 12.75 -21.80 -7.08
CA ALA A 46 12.25 -21.52 -8.41
C ALA A 46 13.36 -21.49 -9.48
N GLN A 47 14.56 -21.04 -9.12
CA GLN A 47 15.72 -21.09 -10.02
C GLN A 47 16.06 -22.52 -10.46
N GLY A 48 15.90 -23.50 -9.55
CA GLY A 48 16.09 -24.91 -9.87
C GLY A 48 15.07 -25.47 -10.89
N ILE A 49 13.88 -24.86 -10.98
CA ILE A 49 12.82 -25.27 -11.91
C ILE A 49 12.90 -24.54 -13.26
N PHE A 50 13.19 -23.23 -13.24
CA PHE A 50 13.15 -22.34 -14.42
C PHE A 50 14.52 -22.10 -15.06
N GLY A 51 15.61 -22.60 -14.47
CA GLY A 51 16.98 -22.34 -14.95
C GLY A 51 17.49 -20.94 -14.57
N GLU A 52 18.71 -20.61 -15.01
CA GLU A 52 19.40 -19.34 -14.66
C GLU A 52 18.93 -18.11 -15.46
N SER A 53 17.87 -18.20 -16.25
CA SER A 53 17.40 -17.06 -17.03
C SER A 53 16.91 -15.91 -16.12
N ALA A 54 17.33 -14.70 -16.45
CA ALA A 54 17.04 -13.48 -15.67
C ALA A 54 15.56 -13.21 -15.32
N PRO A 55 14.53 -13.67 -16.09
CA PRO A 55 13.14 -13.38 -15.80
C PRO A 55 12.53 -14.21 -14.66
N TYR A 56 13.16 -15.28 -14.15
CA TYR A 56 12.53 -16.14 -13.14
C TYR A 56 12.12 -15.38 -11.85
N LYS A 57 12.92 -14.41 -11.41
CA LYS A 57 12.61 -13.58 -10.25
C LYS A 57 11.35 -12.75 -10.45
N LEU A 58 11.20 -12.20 -11.64
CA LEU A 58 10.03 -11.41 -12.00
C LEU A 58 8.78 -12.29 -12.11
N ILE A 59 8.91 -13.48 -12.70
CA ILE A 59 7.81 -14.45 -12.82
C ILE A 59 7.32 -14.88 -11.43
N VAL A 60 8.24 -15.24 -10.52
CA VAL A 60 7.88 -15.62 -9.15
C VAL A 60 7.22 -14.48 -8.41
N ALA A 61 7.77 -13.27 -8.47
CA ALA A 61 7.19 -12.10 -7.83
C ALA A 61 5.79 -11.78 -8.39
N ALA A 62 5.61 -11.84 -9.71
CA ALA A 62 4.32 -11.63 -10.35
C ALA A 62 3.29 -12.70 -9.93
N LEU A 63 3.69 -13.97 -9.90
CA LEU A 63 2.83 -15.08 -9.48
C LEU A 63 2.39 -14.92 -8.03
N VAL A 64 3.31 -14.62 -7.12
CA VAL A 64 2.99 -14.35 -5.70
C VAL A 64 2.01 -13.18 -5.60
N THR A 65 2.27 -12.08 -6.32
CA THR A 65 1.38 -10.91 -6.32
C THR A 65 -0.02 -11.26 -6.80
N VAL A 66 -0.15 -12.00 -7.90
CA VAL A 66 -1.45 -12.42 -8.45
C VAL A 66 -2.20 -13.32 -7.47
N VAL A 67 -1.53 -14.32 -6.88
CA VAL A 67 -2.14 -15.22 -5.90
C VAL A 67 -2.62 -14.46 -4.67
N VAL A 68 -1.80 -13.57 -4.13
CA VAL A 68 -2.14 -12.77 -2.95
C VAL A 68 -3.29 -11.81 -3.25
N CYS A 69 -3.29 -11.14 -4.40
CA CYS A 69 -4.40 -10.29 -4.83
C CYS A 69 -5.70 -11.09 -5.00
N ALA A 70 -5.63 -12.28 -5.62
CA ALA A 70 -6.80 -13.14 -5.81
C ALA A 70 -7.39 -13.59 -4.45
N LEU A 71 -6.54 -14.03 -3.51
CA LEU A 71 -6.95 -14.41 -2.16
C LEU A 71 -7.59 -13.22 -1.40
N LEU A 72 -6.98 -12.04 -1.50
CA LEU A 72 -7.51 -10.84 -0.86
C LEU A 72 -8.88 -10.45 -1.43
N ILE A 73 -9.03 -10.47 -2.76
CA ILE A 73 -10.28 -10.15 -3.43
C ILE A 73 -11.36 -11.18 -3.06
N ALA A 74 -11.03 -12.47 -3.07
CA ALA A 74 -11.94 -13.53 -2.66
C ALA A 74 -12.39 -13.35 -1.21
N PHE A 75 -11.46 -13.05 -0.29
CA PHE A 75 -11.76 -12.75 1.10
C PHE A 75 -12.69 -11.53 1.26
N LEU A 76 -12.38 -10.44 0.57
CA LEU A 76 -13.17 -9.21 0.64
C LEU A 76 -14.56 -9.34 -0.02
N GLY A 77 -14.79 -10.40 -0.81
CA GLY A 77 -16.09 -10.81 -1.31
C GLY A 77 -16.92 -11.63 -0.32
N THR A 78 -16.33 -12.13 0.78
CA THR A 78 -17.06 -12.87 1.82
C THR A 78 -17.93 -11.94 2.67
N ARG A 79 -18.84 -12.52 3.47
CA ARG A 79 -19.69 -11.76 4.41
C ARG A 79 -18.86 -10.91 5.39
N LEU A 80 -17.74 -11.45 5.89
CA LEU A 80 -16.81 -10.71 6.75
C LEU A 80 -16.14 -9.57 6.00
N GLY A 81 -15.64 -9.82 4.79
CA GLY A 81 -15.02 -8.80 3.96
C GLY A 81 -15.99 -7.66 3.61
N LEU A 82 -17.25 -7.97 3.30
CA LEU A 82 -18.28 -6.96 3.07
C LEU A 82 -18.56 -6.14 4.34
N SER A 83 -18.62 -6.78 5.51
CA SER A 83 -18.80 -6.08 6.80
C SER A 83 -17.63 -5.16 7.12
N ILE A 84 -16.38 -5.58 6.83
CA ILE A 84 -15.18 -4.75 7.01
C ILE A 84 -15.24 -3.52 6.12
N ARG A 85 -15.62 -3.69 4.85
CA ARG A 85 -15.76 -2.57 3.89
C ARG A 85 -16.86 -1.60 4.30
N ALA A 86 -18.04 -2.12 4.66
CA ALA A 86 -19.14 -1.30 5.14
C ALA A 86 -18.76 -0.51 6.41
N THR A 87 -17.98 -1.13 7.32
CA THR A 87 -17.45 -0.46 8.52
C THR A 87 -16.49 0.67 8.18
N GLY A 88 -15.69 0.51 7.12
CA GLY A 88 -14.79 1.55 6.61
C GLY A 88 -15.53 2.73 5.99
N ASP A 89 -16.64 2.46 5.29
CA ASP A 89 -17.45 3.50 4.65
C ASP A 89 -18.29 4.28 5.67
N ASN A 90 -19.01 3.60 6.56
CA ASN A 90 -19.83 4.23 7.59
C ASN A 90 -20.01 3.32 8.82
N PRO A 91 -19.21 3.52 9.89
CA PRO A 91 -19.27 2.68 11.08
C PRO A 91 -20.56 2.81 11.87
N ASP A 92 -21.26 3.95 11.81
CA ASP A 92 -22.51 4.17 12.56
C ASP A 92 -23.67 3.42 11.90
N MET A 93 -23.73 3.38 10.57
CA MET A 93 -24.68 2.56 9.83
C MET A 93 -24.52 1.06 10.13
N VAL A 94 -23.28 0.59 10.20
CA VAL A 94 -22.97 -0.82 10.49
C VAL A 94 -23.38 -1.19 11.94
N ARG A 95 -23.21 -0.28 12.89
CA ARG A 95 -23.69 -0.47 14.26
C ARG A 95 -25.23 -0.56 14.32
N ALA A 96 -25.93 0.27 13.57
CA ALA A 96 -27.38 0.21 13.48
C ALA A 96 -27.86 -1.14 12.91
N SER A 97 -27.05 -1.80 12.08
CA SER A 97 -27.29 -3.14 11.53
C SER A 97 -26.86 -4.29 12.47
N SER A 98 -26.66 -4.02 13.76
CA SER A 98 -26.26 -5.00 14.80
C SER A 98 -24.93 -5.70 14.55
N ILE A 99 -24.06 -5.17 13.69
CA ILE A 99 -22.71 -5.71 13.44
C ILE A 99 -21.71 -5.08 14.41
N ASN A 100 -20.89 -5.91 15.02
CA ASN A 100 -19.86 -5.45 15.94
C ASN A 100 -18.68 -4.79 15.16
N THR A 101 -18.68 -3.45 15.12
CA THR A 101 -17.65 -2.66 14.43
C THR A 101 -16.25 -2.83 15.02
N ALA A 102 -16.13 -3.10 16.32
CA ALA A 102 -14.83 -3.35 16.95
C ALA A 102 -14.20 -4.65 16.42
N PHE A 103 -15.00 -5.69 16.25
CA PHE A 103 -14.57 -6.96 15.67
C PHE A 103 -14.13 -6.80 14.21
N THR A 104 -14.94 -6.14 13.38
CA THR A 104 -14.64 -5.93 11.96
C THR A 104 -13.35 -5.11 11.76
N ILE A 105 -13.14 -4.06 12.56
CA ILE A 105 -11.90 -3.26 12.54
C ILE A 105 -10.70 -4.12 12.95
N THR A 106 -10.83 -4.91 14.02
CA THR A 106 -9.73 -5.77 14.48
C THR A 106 -9.33 -6.78 13.42
N VAL A 107 -10.29 -7.48 12.82
CA VAL A 107 -10.03 -8.44 11.74
C VAL A 107 -9.39 -7.75 10.53
N GLY A 108 -9.90 -6.59 10.15
CA GLY A 108 -9.30 -5.80 9.06
C GLY A 108 -7.84 -5.42 9.31
N LEU A 109 -7.51 -4.98 10.53
CA LEU A 109 -6.13 -4.69 10.94
C LEU A 109 -5.24 -5.93 10.96
N CYS A 110 -5.75 -7.07 11.44
CA CYS A 110 -5.00 -8.33 11.42
C CYS A 110 -4.62 -8.74 9.99
N ILE A 111 -5.56 -8.64 9.05
CA ILE A 111 -5.31 -8.97 7.64
C ILE A 111 -4.32 -7.99 7.02
N ALA A 112 -4.47 -6.69 7.26
CA ALA A 112 -3.54 -5.68 6.76
C ALA A 112 -2.11 -5.93 7.25
N ASN A 113 -1.94 -6.25 8.54
CA ASN A 113 -0.63 -6.58 9.11
C ASN A 113 -0.08 -7.90 8.56
N ALA A 114 -0.92 -8.92 8.35
CA ALA A 114 -0.51 -10.18 7.74
C ALA A 114 0.00 -9.97 6.30
N MET A 115 -0.67 -9.13 5.51
CA MET A 115 -0.23 -8.77 4.15
C MET A 115 1.09 -8.00 4.16
N THR A 116 1.27 -7.10 5.12
CA THR A 116 2.53 -6.35 5.30
C THR A 116 3.68 -7.31 5.66
N ALA A 117 3.45 -8.24 6.59
CA ALA A 117 4.43 -9.25 6.98
C ALA A 117 4.82 -10.16 5.79
N LEU A 118 3.83 -10.60 5.01
CA LEU A 118 4.06 -11.40 3.82
C LEU A 118 4.91 -10.64 2.78
N SER A 119 4.58 -9.36 2.54
CA SER A 119 5.34 -8.50 1.64
C SER A 119 6.79 -8.34 2.11
N GLY A 120 7.01 -8.11 3.41
CA GLY A 120 8.35 -8.01 4.00
C GLY A 120 9.15 -9.31 3.86
N ALA A 121 8.51 -10.46 4.09
CA ALA A 121 9.13 -11.77 3.95
C ALA A 121 9.56 -12.07 2.49
N VAL A 122 8.70 -11.74 1.52
CA VAL A 122 9.02 -11.88 0.09
C VAL A 122 10.17 -10.95 -0.32
N LEU A 123 10.16 -9.72 0.18
CA LEU A 123 11.20 -8.73 -0.13
C LEU A 123 12.55 -9.13 0.48
N ALA A 124 12.59 -9.61 1.72
CA ALA A 124 13.81 -10.12 2.35
C ALA A 124 14.40 -11.31 1.57
N GLN A 125 13.57 -12.24 1.11
CA GLN A 125 14.00 -13.35 0.27
C GLN A 125 14.51 -12.89 -1.10
N TYR A 126 13.88 -11.88 -1.71
CA TYR A 126 14.31 -11.31 -2.99
C TYR A 126 15.69 -10.65 -2.88
N GLN A 127 15.90 -9.87 -1.82
CA GLN A 127 17.15 -9.16 -1.55
C GLN A 127 18.23 -10.07 -0.94
N ARG A 128 17.87 -11.26 -0.47
CA ARG A 128 18.74 -12.18 0.29
C ARG A 128 19.34 -11.55 1.55
N SER A 129 18.66 -10.58 2.12
CA SER A 129 19.02 -9.92 3.38
C SER A 129 17.78 -9.42 4.09
N ALA A 130 17.75 -9.54 5.42
CA ALA A 130 16.75 -8.95 6.27
C ALA A 130 17.37 -7.71 6.96
N ASP A 131 16.82 -6.53 6.70
CA ASP A 131 17.22 -5.27 7.31
C ASP A 131 16.04 -4.69 8.08
N ILE A 132 16.26 -4.38 9.36
CA ILE A 132 15.23 -3.86 10.26
C ILE A 132 14.71 -2.48 9.81
N ASN A 133 15.54 -1.70 9.11
CA ASN A 133 15.19 -0.36 8.63
C ASN A 133 14.48 -0.36 7.28
N LEU A 134 14.34 -1.51 6.64
CA LEU A 134 13.75 -1.63 5.30
C LEU A 134 12.30 -1.13 5.24
N GLY A 135 11.56 -1.25 6.35
CA GLY A 135 10.20 -0.75 6.50
C GLY A 135 10.07 0.76 6.66
N THR A 136 11.20 1.46 6.95
CA THR A 136 11.16 2.90 7.21
C THR A 136 10.80 3.68 5.94
N GLY A 137 9.70 4.42 5.99
CA GLY A 137 9.19 5.18 4.85
C GLY A 137 8.31 4.38 3.87
N MET A 138 8.18 3.05 4.03
CA MET A 138 7.35 2.22 3.15
C MET A 138 5.87 2.62 3.15
N VAL A 139 5.36 3.15 4.27
CA VAL A 139 3.98 3.66 4.35
C VAL A 139 3.77 4.81 3.37
N VAL A 140 4.73 5.73 3.28
CA VAL A 140 4.67 6.89 2.36
C VAL A 140 4.70 6.40 0.91
N ILE A 141 5.58 5.47 0.58
CA ILE A 141 5.68 4.85 -0.75
C ILE A 141 4.38 4.11 -1.11
N GLY A 142 3.82 3.36 -0.15
CA GLY A 142 2.58 2.64 -0.33
C GLY A 142 1.40 3.56 -0.60
N LEU A 143 1.25 4.64 0.18
CA LEU A 143 0.21 5.65 -0.05
C LEU A 143 0.38 6.36 -1.39
N ALA A 144 1.61 6.73 -1.76
CA ALA A 144 1.89 7.35 -3.05
C ALA A 144 1.46 6.46 -4.21
N SER A 145 1.88 5.20 -4.19
CA SER A 145 1.55 4.23 -5.25
C SER A 145 0.06 3.99 -5.33
N LEU A 146 -0.63 3.89 -4.19
CA LEU A 146 -2.09 3.75 -4.15
C LEU A 146 -2.80 4.96 -4.78
N ILE A 147 -2.41 6.19 -4.40
CA ILE A 147 -3.01 7.42 -4.93
C ILE A 147 -2.77 7.56 -6.44
N ILE A 148 -1.57 7.22 -6.92
CA ILE A 148 -1.26 7.21 -8.35
C ILE A 148 -2.17 6.21 -9.08
N GLY A 149 -2.32 5.00 -8.54
CA GLY A 149 -3.18 3.97 -9.09
C GLY A 149 -4.66 4.41 -9.13
N GLU A 150 -5.20 4.94 -8.05
CA GLU A 150 -6.58 5.43 -7.98
C GLU A 150 -6.84 6.63 -8.90
N THR A 151 -5.84 7.49 -9.09
CA THR A 151 -5.96 8.66 -9.99
C THR A 151 -6.05 8.23 -11.44
N LEU A 152 -5.35 7.17 -11.84
CA LEU A 152 -5.33 6.67 -13.21
C LEU A 152 -6.54 5.79 -13.55
N PHE A 153 -6.90 4.87 -12.65
CA PHE A 153 -7.97 3.90 -12.90
C PHE A 153 -9.34 4.35 -12.37
N GLY A 154 -9.40 5.43 -11.61
CA GLY A 154 -10.63 5.99 -11.06
C GLY A 154 -11.26 5.14 -9.96
N ARG A 155 -12.53 5.46 -9.62
CA ARG A 155 -13.31 4.77 -8.59
C ARG A 155 -14.08 3.63 -9.23
N GLY A 156 -13.49 2.43 -9.22
CA GLY A 156 -14.12 1.22 -9.74
C GLY A 156 -14.46 0.20 -8.65
N GLY A 157 -14.92 -0.97 -9.09
CA GLY A 157 -15.14 -2.13 -8.21
C GLY A 157 -13.85 -2.64 -7.58
N MET A 158 -13.96 -3.67 -6.73
CA MET A 158 -12.84 -4.23 -5.97
C MET A 158 -11.66 -4.70 -6.85
N TRP A 159 -11.97 -5.32 -7.97
CA TRP A 159 -10.97 -5.75 -8.95
C TRP A 159 -10.17 -4.57 -9.50
N VAL A 160 -10.86 -3.48 -9.85
CA VAL A 160 -10.23 -2.28 -10.37
C VAL A 160 -9.32 -1.65 -9.33
N LYS A 161 -9.72 -1.61 -8.05
CA LYS A 161 -8.89 -1.10 -6.96
C LYS A 161 -7.62 -1.95 -6.74
N ALA A 162 -7.72 -3.27 -6.82
CA ALA A 162 -6.57 -4.15 -6.70
C ALA A 162 -5.59 -3.96 -7.87
N VAL A 163 -6.09 -3.94 -9.10
CA VAL A 163 -5.26 -3.66 -10.30
C VAL A 163 -4.64 -2.27 -10.22
N ALA A 164 -5.41 -1.26 -9.79
CA ALA A 164 -4.93 0.10 -9.59
C ALA A 164 -3.76 0.17 -8.60
N ALA A 165 -3.86 -0.53 -7.46
CA ALA A 165 -2.78 -0.58 -6.47
C ALA A 165 -1.50 -1.19 -7.05
N VAL A 166 -1.60 -2.30 -7.78
CA VAL A 166 -0.46 -2.95 -8.43
C VAL A 166 0.13 -2.06 -9.53
N ALA A 167 -0.70 -1.53 -10.43
CA ALA A 167 -0.24 -0.65 -11.50
C ALA A 167 0.38 0.64 -10.95
N GLY A 168 -0.22 1.24 -9.93
CA GLY A 168 0.33 2.42 -9.26
C GLY A 168 1.70 2.16 -8.64
N SER A 169 1.92 0.98 -8.03
CA SER A 169 3.22 0.60 -7.49
C SER A 169 4.28 0.40 -8.57
N VAL A 170 3.91 -0.17 -9.72
CA VAL A 170 4.81 -0.32 -10.87
C VAL A 170 5.19 1.05 -11.43
N ILE A 171 4.21 1.94 -11.63
CA ILE A 171 4.45 3.30 -12.14
C ILE A 171 5.35 4.08 -11.18
N TYR A 172 5.06 4.02 -9.88
CA TYR A 172 5.91 4.67 -8.87
C TYR A 172 7.35 4.18 -8.95
N ARG A 173 7.58 2.86 -9.03
CA ARG A 173 8.92 2.27 -9.18
C ARG A 173 9.59 2.69 -10.47
N PHE A 174 8.83 2.80 -11.56
CA PHE A 174 9.34 3.26 -12.84
C PHE A 174 9.82 4.74 -12.78
N ILE A 175 9.06 5.61 -12.12
CA ILE A 175 9.46 7.01 -11.91
C ILE A 175 10.75 7.09 -11.10
N ILE A 176 10.89 6.31 -10.02
CA ILE A 176 12.13 6.25 -9.24
C ILE A 176 13.30 5.71 -10.08
N ALA A 177 13.08 4.69 -10.90
CA ALA A 177 14.11 4.16 -11.78
C ALA A 177 14.58 5.20 -12.82
N LEU A 178 13.68 6.01 -13.36
CA LEU A 178 14.04 7.13 -14.25
C LEU A 178 14.84 8.20 -13.52
N ALA A 179 14.49 8.54 -12.29
CA ALA A 179 15.24 9.49 -11.47
C ALA A 179 16.69 9.00 -11.21
N LEU A 180 16.86 7.71 -10.92
CA LEU A 180 18.17 7.12 -10.77
C LEU A 180 19.00 7.15 -12.07
N ARG A 181 18.36 6.92 -13.23
CA ARG A 181 19.02 7.05 -14.53
C ARG A 181 19.46 8.47 -14.85
N ALA A 182 18.79 9.47 -14.30
CA ALA A 182 19.18 10.87 -14.42
C ALA A 182 20.36 11.28 -13.51
N ASN A 183 21.11 10.31 -12.96
CA ASN A 183 22.24 10.51 -12.05
C ASN A 183 21.88 11.29 -10.78
N VAL A 184 20.67 11.18 -10.29
CA VAL A 184 20.28 11.80 -9.03
C VAL A 184 20.90 10.99 -7.86
N PRO A 185 21.58 11.64 -6.92
CA PRO A 185 22.15 10.97 -5.75
C PRO A 185 21.12 10.18 -4.97
N SER A 186 21.50 9.02 -4.44
CA SER A 186 20.60 8.13 -3.67
C SER A 186 19.99 8.81 -2.45
N GLU A 187 20.68 9.78 -1.86
CA GLU A 187 20.18 10.58 -0.74
C GLU A 187 18.97 11.45 -1.13
N CYS A 188 18.94 11.91 -2.37
CA CYS A 188 17.83 12.73 -2.90
C CYS A 188 16.58 11.91 -3.23
N LEU A 189 16.65 10.57 -3.25
CA LEU A 189 15.47 9.73 -3.56
C LEU A 189 14.32 9.93 -2.56
N LYS A 190 14.63 10.17 -1.29
CA LYS A 190 13.61 10.46 -0.26
C LYS A 190 12.88 11.77 -0.56
N LEU A 191 13.61 12.79 -1.00
CA LEU A 191 13.04 14.08 -1.40
C LEU A 191 12.19 13.94 -2.66
N ILE A 192 12.68 13.22 -3.67
CA ILE A 192 11.92 12.93 -4.90
C ILE A 192 10.64 12.17 -4.56
N SER A 193 10.73 11.16 -3.71
CA SER A 193 9.55 10.42 -3.23
C SER A 193 8.52 11.35 -2.59
N ALA A 194 8.96 12.26 -1.71
CA ALA A 194 8.07 13.22 -1.04
C ALA A 194 7.41 14.17 -2.06
N VAL A 195 8.15 14.66 -3.05
CA VAL A 195 7.60 15.51 -4.12
C VAL A 195 6.58 14.75 -4.97
N ILE A 196 6.88 13.50 -5.36
CA ILE A 196 5.94 12.66 -6.13
C ILE A 196 4.64 12.45 -5.33
N VAL A 197 4.75 12.15 -4.04
CA VAL A 197 3.58 12.00 -3.14
C VAL A 197 2.77 13.28 -3.09
N ALA A 198 3.43 14.42 -2.88
CA ALA A 198 2.77 15.72 -2.82
C ALA A 198 2.02 16.03 -4.14
N LEU A 199 2.65 15.78 -5.29
CA LEU A 199 2.03 15.94 -6.59
C LEU A 199 0.87 14.97 -6.82
N ALA A 200 1.02 13.71 -6.41
CA ALA A 200 -0.03 12.71 -6.52
C ALA A 200 -1.27 13.08 -5.69
N ILE A 201 -1.08 13.61 -4.47
CA ILE A 201 -2.17 14.09 -3.63
C ILE A 201 -2.78 15.40 -4.19
N ALA A 202 -1.97 16.29 -4.71
CA ALA A 202 -2.44 17.56 -5.27
C ALA A 202 -3.22 17.36 -6.58
N ALA A 203 -2.88 16.37 -7.40
CA ALA A 203 -3.48 16.16 -8.72
C ALA A 203 -5.01 16.01 -8.69
N PRO A 204 -5.64 15.17 -7.85
CA PRO A 204 -7.09 15.07 -7.77
C PRO A 204 -7.74 16.33 -7.20
N ALA A 205 -7.09 17.01 -6.25
CA ALA A 205 -7.58 18.28 -5.69
C ALA A 205 -7.56 19.42 -6.73
N LEU A 206 -6.51 19.47 -7.54
CA LEU A 206 -6.40 20.44 -8.65
C LEU A 206 -7.44 20.18 -9.75
N LYS A 207 -7.65 18.88 -10.13
CA LYS A 207 -8.71 18.52 -11.08
C LYS A 207 -10.09 18.91 -10.58
N ALA A 208 -10.43 18.60 -9.33
CA ALA A 208 -11.70 18.97 -8.73
C ALA A 208 -11.93 20.50 -8.73
N LYS A 209 -10.89 21.27 -8.42
CA LYS A 209 -10.94 22.75 -8.47
C LYS A 209 -11.08 23.30 -9.89
N ALA A 210 -10.41 22.67 -10.85
CA ALA A 210 -10.52 23.06 -12.27
C ALA A 210 -11.92 22.75 -12.83
N ASP A 211 -12.48 21.59 -12.50
CA ASP A 211 -13.83 21.20 -12.93
C ASP A 211 -14.90 22.09 -12.30
N PHE A 212 -14.74 22.45 -11.03
CA PHE A 212 -15.63 23.40 -10.36
C PHE A 212 -15.58 24.79 -11.03
N ARG A 213 -14.37 25.27 -11.35
CA ARG A 213 -14.22 26.56 -12.09
C ARG A 213 -14.85 26.49 -13.49
N ARG A 214 -14.66 25.38 -14.23
CA ARG A 214 -15.28 25.18 -15.53
C ARG A 214 -16.81 25.14 -15.46
N ARG A 215 -17.38 24.44 -14.49
CA ARG A 215 -18.84 24.40 -14.27
C ARG A 215 -19.39 25.78 -13.95
N ARG A 216 -18.70 26.55 -13.12
CA ARG A 216 -19.10 27.94 -12.78
C ARG A 216 -19.04 28.88 -13.97
N ALA A 217 -18.00 28.80 -14.81
CA ALA A 217 -17.87 29.58 -16.04
C ALA A 217 -18.95 29.22 -17.07
N ASN A 218 -19.30 27.93 -17.20
CA ASN A 218 -20.34 27.48 -18.11
C ASN A 218 -21.73 27.90 -17.62
N ALA A 219 -22.00 27.90 -16.32
CA ALA A 219 -23.25 28.36 -15.73
C ALA A 219 -23.46 29.89 -15.96
N GLN A 220 -22.39 30.68 -15.85
CA GLN A 220 -22.45 32.13 -16.14
C GLN A 220 -22.70 32.41 -17.62
N LYS A 221 -22.13 31.61 -18.54
CA LYS A 221 -22.38 31.77 -19.99
C LYS A 221 -23.79 31.31 -20.39
N GLY A 222 -24.37 30.30 -19.69
CA GLY A 222 -25.75 29.87 -19.92
C GLY A 222 -26.78 30.86 -19.43
N GLY A 223 -26.57 31.51 -18.28
CA GLY A 223 -27.45 32.58 -17.77
C GLY A 223 -27.48 33.83 -18.62
N ALA A 224 -26.37 34.17 -19.28
CA ALA A 224 -26.31 35.33 -20.19
C ALA A 224 -26.98 35.09 -21.56
N ARG A 225 -27.40 33.86 -21.89
CA ARG A 225 -28.12 33.52 -23.14
C ARG A 225 -29.65 33.53 -22.98
N HIS A 226 -30.15 33.66 -21.78
CA HIS A 226 -31.59 33.67 -21.46
C HIS A 226 -32.06 35.01 -20.86
N ALA A 227 -31.19 36.01 -20.79
CA ALA A 227 -31.49 37.40 -20.52
C ALA A 227 -31.36 38.22 -21.80
#